data_785d1b593f9d0c86f744db037b08afa8
#
_entry.id   785d1b593f9d0c86f744db037b08afa8
#
_cell.length_a   1.000
_cell.length_b   1.000
_cell.length_c   1.000
_cell.angle_alpha   90.00
_cell.angle_beta   90.00
_cell.angle_gamma   90.00
#
_symmetry.space_group_name_H-M   'P 1'
#
loop_
_entity.id
_entity.type
_entity.pdbx_description
1 polymer ?
#
loop_
_entity_poly.entity_id
_entity_poly.type
_entity_poly.pdbx_seq_one_letter_code
_entity_poly.pdbx_strand_id
1 'polypeptide(L)'
;MAVAAGAPRIAVVQFPGTNCERETARSLSACFDGPVDVIWHAEAFPLDRYAAVVLPGGFAYGDHLRAGAIARFSPVMQGIQTFAQGGGLVLGICNGFQVLLEAGLLPGAMLRNASLQFRSEWVWCRVERTDTSFTSAYRLGQVLRLPIAHGEGNYVSVSDPRGVVLRYCDADGNVTPDANPNGAQDAIAGIVNAGRNVFGLMPHPERASEALLGSTDGRFIFESLAMALRAPALI
;
A
#
# COMPACT_ATOMS: atom_id res chain seq x y z
N MET A 1 32.06 -10.15 -15.68
CA MET A 1 32.19 -10.22 -14.22
C MET A 1 30.81 -9.90 -13.66
N ALA A 2 30.11 -10.87 -13.08
CA ALA A 2 28.85 -10.61 -12.40
C ALA A 2 29.17 -9.75 -11.16
N VAL A 3 28.63 -8.55 -11.09
CA VAL A 3 28.61 -7.73 -9.87
C VAL A 3 27.86 -8.58 -8.86
N ALA A 4 28.45 -8.89 -7.72
CA ALA A 4 27.77 -9.56 -6.62
C ALA A 4 26.52 -8.72 -6.31
N ALA A 5 25.34 -9.30 -6.52
CA ALA A 5 24.09 -8.64 -6.19
C ALA A 5 24.13 -8.32 -4.69
N GLY A 6 24.22 -7.05 -4.36
CA GLY A 6 24.12 -6.59 -2.97
C GLY A 6 22.79 -7.07 -2.36
N ALA A 7 22.70 -7.13 -1.03
CA ALA A 7 21.44 -7.48 -0.35
C ALA A 7 20.28 -6.63 -0.93
N PRO A 8 19.08 -7.23 -1.15
CA PRO A 8 17.93 -6.48 -1.66
C PRO A 8 17.63 -5.30 -0.73
N ARG A 9 17.21 -4.17 -1.31
CA ARG A 9 16.91 -2.92 -0.60
C ARG A 9 15.46 -2.53 -0.85
N ILE A 10 14.84 -1.84 0.12
CA ILE A 10 13.49 -1.28 -0.01
C ILE A 10 13.59 0.24 0.05
N ALA A 11 12.93 0.93 -0.89
CA ALA A 11 12.75 2.38 -0.84
C ALA A 11 11.40 2.74 -0.21
N VAL A 12 11.38 3.71 0.69
CA VAL A 12 10.17 4.38 1.20
C VAL A 12 10.22 5.82 0.68
N VAL A 13 9.22 6.21 -0.11
CA VAL A 13 9.22 7.52 -0.76
C VAL A 13 8.64 8.58 0.18
N GLN A 14 9.33 9.70 0.32
CA GLN A 14 8.86 10.87 1.05
C GLN A 14 8.48 11.99 0.08
N PHE A 15 7.20 12.38 0.06
CA PHE A 15 6.70 13.57 -0.61
C PHE A 15 6.57 14.72 0.40
N PRO A 16 6.49 16.00 -0.05
CA PRO A 16 6.07 17.09 0.81
C PRO A 16 4.69 16.77 1.42
N GLY A 17 4.58 16.72 2.75
CA GLY A 17 3.34 16.36 3.46
C GLY A 17 3.15 14.88 3.74
N THR A 18 4.04 13.99 3.32
CA THR A 18 4.12 12.62 3.85
C THR A 18 4.41 12.66 5.34
N ASN A 19 3.74 11.82 6.14
CA ASN A 19 3.93 11.77 7.59
C ASN A 19 4.04 10.35 8.16
N CYS A 20 3.88 9.31 7.32
CA CYS A 20 3.97 7.90 7.73
C CYS A 20 5.27 7.21 7.26
N GLU A 21 6.23 7.95 6.69
CA GLU A 21 7.45 7.37 6.12
C GLU A 21 8.33 6.69 7.16
N ARG A 22 8.44 7.27 8.36
CA ARG A 22 9.30 6.74 9.43
C ARG A 22 8.71 5.49 10.06
N GLU A 23 7.40 5.49 10.36
CA GLU A 23 6.72 4.34 10.92
C GLU A 23 6.65 3.19 9.91
N THR A 24 6.47 3.49 8.62
CA THR A 24 6.54 2.51 7.52
C THR A 24 7.94 1.91 7.43
N ALA A 25 8.99 2.73 7.41
CA ALA A 25 10.37 2.25 7.36
C ALA A 25 10.73 1.40 8.60
N ARG A 26 10.27 1.79 9.80
CA ARG A 26 10.44 1.01 11.03
C ARG A 26 9.75 -0.36 10.94
N SER A 27 8.50 -0.42 10.48
CA SER A 27 7.75 -1.67 10.33
C SER A 27 8.40 -2.60 9.32
N LEU A 28 8.89 -2.07 8.20
CA LEU A 28 9.67 -2.82 7.22
C LEU A 28 10.97 -3.37 7.83
N SER A 29 11.74 -2.53 8.52
CA SER A 29 13.03 -2.94 9.14
C SER A 29 12.85 -3.98 10.23
N ALA A 30 11.67 -4.08 10.84
CA ALA A 30 11.35 -5.12 11.82
C ALA A 30 11.08 -6.51 11.17
N CYS A 31 10.81 -6.55 9.86
CA CYS A 31 10.46 -7.77 9.12
C CYS A 31 11.49 -8.15 8.05
N PHE A 32 12.34 -7.22 7.66
CA PHE A 32 13.27 -7.34 6.54
C PHE A 32 14.71 -7.08 6.98
N ASP A 33 15.62 -8.02 6.67
CA ASP A 33 17.04 -7.95 7.11
C ASP A 33 17.91 -7.03 6.23
N GLY A 34 17.38 -6.57 5.08
CA GLY A 34 18.08 -5.68 4.17
C GLY A 34 17.88 -4.20 4.51
N PRO A 35 18.59 -3.30 3.84
CA PRO A 35 18.45 -1.86 4.05
C PRO A 35 17.07 -1.33 3.61
N VAL A 36 16.51 -0.43 4.42
CA VAL A 36 15.30 0.34 4.11
C VAL A 36 15.69 1.81 4.07
N ASP A 37 15.61 2.42 2.89
CA ASP A 37 16.01 3.83 2.67
C ASP A 37 14.77 4.70 2.52
N VAL A 38 14.75 5.84 3.21
CA VAL A 38 13.78 6.90 2.92
C VAL A 38 14.38 7.79 1.83
N ILE A 39 13.66 7.91 0.69
CA ILE A 39 14.13 8.67 -0.47
C ILE A 39 13.22 9.87 -0.74
N TRP A 40 13.82 11.00 -1.12
CA TRP A 40 13.08 12.23 -1.39
C TRP A 40 12.48 12.23 -2.79
N HIS A 41 11.22 12.65 -2.91
CA HIS A 41 10.44 12.60 -4.16
C HIS A 41 11.05 13.36 -5.35
N ALA A 42 11.89 14.34 -5.10
CA ALA A 42 12.53 15.15 -6.14
C ALA A 42 13.74 14.46 -6.79
N GLU A 43 14.22 13.36 -6.20
CA GLU A 43 15.32 12.58 -6.75
C GLU A 43 14.80 11.62 -7.83
N ALA A 44 15.64 11.36 -8.83
CA ALA A 44 15.34 10.33 -9.82
C ALA A 44 15.42 8.95 -9.14
N PHE A 45 14.44 8.08 -9.40
CA PHE A 45 14.44 6.74 -8.83
C PHE A 45 15.47 5.83 -9.53
N PRO A 46 16.49 5.32 -8.81
CA PRO A 46 17.48 4.41 -9.38
C PRO A 46 16.90 2.99 -9.46
N LEU A 47 16.46 2.61 -10.67
CA LEU A 47 15.72 1.36 -10.95
C LEU A 47 16.44 0.08 -10.51
N ASP A 48 17.77 0.05 -10.57
CA ASP A 48 18.62 -1.10 -10.29
C ASP A 48 19.02 -1.24 -8.83
N ARG A 49 18.71 -0.22 -8.02
CA ARG A 49 19.13 -0.17 -6.61
C ARG A 49 18.16 -0.86 -5.66
N TYR A 50 16.88 -0.87 -5.99
CA TYR A 50 15.82 -1.32 -5.08
C TYR A 50 15.08 -2.54 -5.64
N ALA A 51 14.71 -3.44 -4.72
CA ALA A 51 13.90 -4.62 -5.02
C ALA A 51 12.41 -4.37 -4.77
N ALA A 52 12.08 -3.39 -3.93
CA ALA A 52 10.71 -2.95 -3.69
C ALA A 52 10.65 -1.45 -3.37
N VAL A 53 9.47 -0.85 -3.59
CA VAL A 53 9.16 0.54 -3.30
C VAL A 53 7.88 0.62 -2.47
N VAL A 54 7.87 1.46 -1.45
CA VAL A 54 6.67 1.75 -0.65
C VAL A 54 6.37 3.25 -0.73
N LEU A 55 5.14 3.57 -1.12
CA LEU A 55 4.56 4.91 -1.04
C LEU A 55 3.74 4.96 0.25
N PRO A 56 4.20 5.65 1.30
CA PRO A 56 3.54 5.65 2.60
C PRO A 56 2.31 6.57 2.63
N GLY A 57 1.60 6.55 3.75
CA GLY A 57 0.51 7.45 4.04
C GLY A 57 0.97 8.88 4.35
N GLY A 58 0.02 9.79 4.33
CA GLY A 58 0.22 11.21 4.59
C GLY A 58 -0.76 12.07 3.81
N PHE A 59 -0.33 13.31 3.52
CA PHE A 59 -1.07 14.31 2.77
C PHE A 59 -0.12 14.92 1.73
N ALA A 60 0.29 14.13 0.74
CA ALA A 60 1.27 14.54 -0.26
C ALA A 60 0.82 15.84 -0.96
N TYR A 61 1.65 16.89 -0.88
CA TYR A 61 1.36 18.23 -1.35
C TYR A 61 0.08 18.84 -0.75
N GLY A 62 -0.30 18.43 0.49
CA GLY A 62 -1.49 18.93 1.17
C GLY A 62 -2.81 18.50 0.52
N ASP A 63 -2.80 17.43 -0.27
CA ASP A 63 -3.95 16.91 -1.05
C ASP A 63 -4.59 17.98 -1.96
N HIS A 64 -3.81 18.97 -2.39
CA HIS A 64 -4.30 20.01 -3.30
C HIS A 64 -4.84 19.40 -4.59
N LEU A 65 -5.95 19.92 -5.08
CA LEU A 65 -6.81 19.42 -6.17
C LEU A 65 -7.59 18.16 -5.74
N ARG A 66 -6.91 17.11 -5.36
CA ARG A 66 -7.35 15.86 -4.73
C ARG A 66 -6.13 15.06 -4.28
N ALA A 67 -6.33 14.12 -3.39
CA ALA A 67 -5.26 13.31 -2.83
C ALA A 67 -4.46 12.56 -3.91
N GLY A 68 -3.14 12.69 -3.86
CA GLY A 68 -2.21 12.06 -4.81
C GLY A 68 -2.04 12.76 -6.17
N ALA A 69 -2.92 13.71 -6.54
CA ALA A 69 -2.95 14.30 -7.88
C ALA A 69 -1.69 15.04 -8.27
N ILE A 70 -1.03 15.73 -7.35
CA ILE A 70 0.23 16.44 -7.62
C ILE A 70 1.42 15.48 -7.49
N ALA A 71 1.40 14.59 -6.50
CA ALA A 71 2.49 13.67 -6.22
C ALA A 71 2.85 12.78 -7.43
N ARG A 72 1.86 12.39 -8.25
CA ARG A 72 2.09 11.60 -9.47
C ARG A 72 3.08 12.22 -10.46
N PHE A 73 3.29 13.54 -10.41
CA PHE A 73 4.21 14.27 -11.30
C PHE A 73 5.61 14.44 -10.70
N SER A 74 5.84 13.97 -9.48
CA SER A 74 7.17 14.05 -8.86
C SER A 74 8.20 13.26 -9.67
N PRO A 75 9.47 13.73 -9.76
CA PRO A 75 10.51 13.06 -10.53
C PRO A 75 10.67 11.59 -10.22
N VAL A 76 10.59 11.18 -8.94
CA VAL A 76 10.67 9.78 -8.51
C VAL A 76 9.62 8.88 -9.17
N MET A 77 8.42 9.40 -9.45
CA MET A 77 7.30 8.60 -9.97
C MET A 77 7.52 8.09 -11.39
N GLN A 78 8.26 8.80 -12.23
CA GLN A 78 8.61 8.33 -13.57
C GLN A 78 9.43 7.04 -13.50
N GLY A 79 10.42 6.99 -12.62
CA GLY A 79 11.22 5.79 -12.38
C GLY A 79 10.39 4.66 -11.75
N ILE A 80 9.50 4.98 -10.78
CA ILE A 80 8.62 3.99 -10.14
C ILE A 80 7.63 3.38 -11.16
N GLN A 81 7.10 4.17 -12.10
CA GLN A 81 6.25 3.64 -13.17
C GLN A 81 7.03 2.63 -14.04
N THR A 82 8.25 2.97 -14.45
CA THR A 82 9.11 2.05 -15.22
C THR A 82 9.47 0.81 -14.41
N PHE A 83 9.79 0.96 -13.13
CA PHE A 83 10.08 -0.13 -12.20
C PHE A 83 8.88 -1.10 -12.06
N ALA A 84 7.68 -0.57 -11.86
CA ALA A 84 6.44 -1.35 -11.76
C ALA A 84 6.12 -2.10 -13.07
N GLN A 85 6.29 -1.44 -14.23
CA GLN A 85 6.12 -2.07 -15.55
C GLN A 85 7.12 -3.21 -15.79
N GLY A 86 8.32 -3.11 -15.23
CA GLY A 86 9.33 -4.17 -15.24
C GLY A 86 9.07 -5.29 -14.23
N GLY A 87 7.95 -5.28 -13.49
CA GLY A 87 7.60 -6.31 -12.50
C GLY A 87 8.11 -6.02 -11.09
N GLY A 88 8.72 -4.86 -10.85
CA GLY A 88 9.16 -4.44 -9.52
C GLY A 88 8.00 -4.29 -8.54
N LEU A 89 8.22 -4.65 -7.27
CA LEU A 89 7.20 -4.67 -6.23
C LEU A 89 6.92 -3.25 -5.69
N VAL A 90 5.67 -2.79 -5.78
CA VAL A 90 5.25 -1.47 -5.32
C VAL A 90 4.06 -1.59 -4.37
N LEU A 91 4.19 -1.02 -3.17
CA LEU A 91 3.15 -0.95 -2.15
C LEU A 91 2.73 0.50 -1.94
N GLY A 92 1.43 0.82 -2.01
CA GLY A 92 0.86 2.12 -1.65
C GLY A 92 -0.05 2.02 -0.45
N ILE A 93 0.22 2.80 0.61
CA ILE A 93 -0.56 2.82 1.85
C ILE A 93 -1.31 4.15 1.91
N CYS A 94 -2.63 4.14 2.08
CA CYS A 94 -3.50 5.32 2.23
C CYS A 94 -3.22 6.35 1.13
N ASN A 95 -2.55 7.46 1.41
CA ASN A 95 -2.15 8.46 0.42
C ASN A 95 -1.25 7.86 -0.69
N GLY A 96 -0.38 6.89 -0.37
CA GLY A 96 0.38 6.15 -1.37
C GLY A 96 -0.51 5.37 -2.34
N PHE A 97 -1.62 4.77 -1.88
CA PHE A 97 -2.60 4.13 -2.76
C PHE A 97 -3.27 5.17 -3.68
N GLN A 98 -3.66 6.33 -3.16
CA GLN A 98 -4.22 7.43 -3.95
C GLN A 98 -3.24 7.88 -5.04
N VAL A 99 -1.94 8.00 -4.72
CA VAL A 99 -0.88 8.31 -5.71
C VAL A 99 -0.78 7.24 -6.79
N LEU A 100 -0.86 5.95 -6.44
CA LEU A 100 -0.82 4.85 -7.41
C LEU A 100 -2.01 4.87 -8.37
N LEU A 101 -3.21 5.23 -7.90
CA LEU A 101 -4.40 5.41 -8.74
C LEU A 101 -4.21 6.59 -9.70
N GLU A 102 -3.76 7.75 -9.20
CA GLU A 102 -3.50 8.94 -10.00
C GLU A 102 -2.39 8.73 -11.04
N ALA A 103 -1.41 7.89 -10.73
CA ALA A 103 -0.33 7.51 -11.66
C ALA A 103 -0.74 6.44 -12.68
N GLY A 104 -1.97 5.89 -12.60
CA GLY A 104 -2.44 4.83 -13.48
C GLY A 104 -1.78 3.47 -13.27
N LEU A 105 -1.12 3.27 -12.12
CA LEU A 105 -0.48 1.99 -11.75
C LEU A 105 -1.48 0.99 -11.16
N LEU A 106 -2.61 1.48 -10.68
CA LEU A 106 -3.77 0.71 -10.24
C LEU A 106 -5.04 1.21 -10.95
N PRO A 107 -6.02 0.35 -11.22
CA PRO A 107 -7.28 0.76 -11.83
C PRO A 107 -8.20 1.47 -10.84
N GLY A 108 -9.08 2.33 -11.34
CA GLY A 108 -10.07 3.03 -10.54
C GLY A 108 -9.66 4.44 -10.11
N ALA A 109 -10.40 4.98 -9.15
CA ALA A 109 -10.18 6.32 -8.60
C ALA A 109 -10.57 6.35 -7.12
N MET A 110 -10.07 7.35 -6.41
CA MET A 110 -10.45 7.61 -5.03
C MET A 110 -11.34 8.86 -4.95
N LEU A 111 -12.48 8.73 -4.31
CA LEU A 111 -13.41 9.81 -4.06
C LEU A 111 -13.40 10.19 -2.57
N ARG A 112 -14.03 11.32 -2.25
CA ARG A 112 -14.31 11.69 -0.85
C ARG A 112 -15.15 10.61 -0.19
N ASN A 113 -14.91 10.39 1.10
CA ASN A 113 -15.76 9.52 1.92
C ASN A 113 -17.24 9.88 1.72
N ALA A 114 -18.11 8.88 1.63
CA ALA A 114 -19.55 9.10 1.44
C ALA A 114 -20.17 10.00 2.51
N SER A 115 -19.61 10.00 3.73
CA SER A 115 -20.01 10.87 4.84
C SER A 115 -19.52 12.32 4.69
N LEU A 116 -18.62 12.62 3.74
CA LEU A 116 -17.87 13.87 3.59
C LEU A 116 -17.03 14.27 4.82
N GLN A 117 -16.83 13.34 5.76
CA GLN A 117 -16.05 13.55 6.98
C GLN A 117 -14.73 12.77 6.92
N PHE A 118 -13.72 13.32 7.57
CA PHE A 118 -12.48 12.60 7.85
C PHE A 118 -12.80 11.46 8.83
N ARG A 119 -12.34 10.24 8.48
CA ARG A 119 -12.50 9.05 9.31
C ARG A 119 -11.15 8.66 9.88
N SER A 120 -11.09 8.53 11.21
CA SER A 120 -9.92 8.05 11.94
C SER A 120 -10.41 7.05 12.99
N GLU A 121 -10.39 5.77 12.64
CA GLU A 121 -10.95 4.69 13.43
C GLU A 121 -10.33 3.34 13.11
N TRP A 122 -10.54 2.37 13.99
CA TRP A 122 -10.21 0.97 13.72
C TRP A 122 -11.32 0.34 12.89
N VAL A 123 -10.91 -0.39 11.85
CA VAL A 123 -11.81 -1.14 10.97
C VAL A 123 -11.40 -2.60 10.90
N TRP A 124 -12.31 -3.44 10.48
CA TRP A 124 -12.03 -4.82 10.14
C TRP A 124 -11.92 -4.98 8.64
N CYS A 125 -10.94 -5.79 8.20
CA CYS A 125 -10.73 -6.09 6.79
C CYS A 125 -10.59 -7.61 6.62
N ARG A 126 -11.31 -8.18 5.64
CA ARG A 126 -11.18 -9.57 5.27
C ARG A 126 -10.21 -9.73 4.11
N VAL A 127 -9.33 -10.74 4.22
CA VAL A 127 -8.39 -11.09 3.16
C VAL A 127 -9.09 -11.88 2.07
N GLU A 128 -9.16 -11.33 0.86
CA GLU A 128 -9.81 -11.93 -0.31
C GLU A 128 -8.81 -12.67 -1.21
N ARG A 129 -7.49 -12.47 -0.98
CA ARG A 129 -6.44 -13.01 -1.83
C ARG A 129 -5.13 -13.16 -1.06
N THR A 130 -4.46 -14.30 -1.22
CA THR A 130 -3.16 -14.61 -0.59
C THR A 130 -2.07 -14.94 -1.61
N ASP A 131 -2.39 -14.94 -2.90
CA ASP A 131 -1.51 -15.27 -4.02
C ASP A 131 -0.76 -14.03 -4.55
N THR A 132 -0.38 -13.13 -3.65
CA THR A 132 0.41 -11.92 -3.95
C THR A 132 1.65 -11.83 -3.05
N SER A 133 2.66 -11.10 -3.49
CA SER A 133 3.86 -10.79 -2.70
C SER A 133 3.59 -9.97 -1.43
N PHE A 134 2.37 -9.47 -1.25
CA PHE A 134 1.98 -8.60 -0.15
C PHE A 134 1.07 -9.27 0.88
N THR A 135 0.54 -10.45 0.56
CA THR A 135 -0.47 -11.13 1.40
C THR A 135 -0.24 -12.62 1.58
N SER A 136 0.90 -13.14 1.14
CA SER A 136 1.24 -14.57 1.24
C SER A 136 1.38 -15.09 2.68
N ALA A 137 1.62 -14.22 3.66
CA ALA A 137 1.69 -14.58 5.07
C ALA A 137 0.32 -14.65 5.77
N TYR A 138 -0.76 -14.23 5.09
CA TYR A 138 -2.13 -14.36 5.60
C TYR A 138 -2.79 -15.67 5.16
N ARG A 139 -3.94 -15.94 5.74
CA ARG A 139 -4.88 -16.97 5.29
C ARG A 139 -6.06 -16.34 4.56
N LEU A 140 -6.55 -17.01 3.53
CA LEU A 140 -7.77 -16.59 2.83
C LEU A 140 -8.94 -16.52 3.83
N GLY A 141 -9.71 -15.43 3.79
CA GLY A 141 -10.80 -15.17 4.72
C GLY A 141 -10.36 -14.68 6.11
N GLN A 142 -9.06 -14.52 6.38
CA GLN A 142 -8.59 -13.98 7.66
C GLN A 142 -9.11 -12.54 7.83
N VAL A 143 -9.62 -12.25 9.04
CA VAL A 143 -10.10 -10.93 9.43
C VAL A 143 -8.98 -10.20 10.16
N LEU A 144 -8.70 -8.98 9.70
CA LEU A 144 -7.62 -8.12 10.18
C LEU A 144 -8.21 -6.89 10.86
N ARG A 145 -7.66 -6.48 11.98
CA ARG A 145 -8.00 -5.22 12.64
C ARG A 145 -6.94 -4.18 12.33
N LEU A 146 -7.29 -3.20 11.48
CA LEU A 146 -6.38 -2.17 10.97
C LEU A 146 -6.98 -0.77 11.20
N PRO A 147 -6.18 0.28 11.44
CA PRO A 147 -6.69 1.63 11.51
C PRO A 147 -6.77 2.29 10.13
N ILE A 148 -7.73 3.19 9.97
CA ILE A 148 -7.83 4.12 8.85
C ILE A 148 -7.70 5.56 9.34
N ALA A 149 -7.23 6.47 8.46
CA ALA A 149 -7.15 7.91 8.74
C ALA A 149 -7.19 8.69 7.42
N HIS A 150 -8.38 8.98 6.88
CA HIS A 150 -8.52 9.62 5.56
C HIS A 150 -9.85 10.38 5.38
N GLY A 151 -9.83 11.41 4.52
CA GLY A 151 -11.01 12.10 4.02
C GLY A 151 -11.47 11.62 2.65
N GLU A 152 -10.56 10.97 1.91
CA GLU A 152 -10.78 10.42 0.57
C GLU A 152 -10.36 8.94 0.56
N GLY A 153 -11.31 8.05 0.87
CA GLY A 153 -11.09 6.61 0.92
C GLY A 153 -12.15 5.81 0.16
N ASN A 154 -13.08 6.50 -0.48
CA ASN A 154 -14.16 5.89 -1.25
C ASN A 154 -13.65 5.46 -2.63
N TYR A 155 -13.15 4.23 -2.71
CA TYR A 155 -12.67 3.63 -3.96
C TYR A 155 -13.83 3.33 -4.91
N VAL A 156 -13.65 3.68 -6.18
CA VAL A 156 -14.58 3.37 -7.28
C VAL A 156 -13.84 2.90 -8.53
N SER A 157 -14.47 2.03 -9.29
CA SER A 157 -13.97 1.56 -10.60
C SER A 157 -15.11 1.43 -11.59
N VAL A 158 -14.88 1.78 -12.86
CA VAL A 158 -15.84 1.61 -13.95
C VAL A 158 -15.91 0.16 -14.47
N SER A 159 -14.95 -0.67 -14.13
CA SER A 159 -14.90 -2.09 -14.46
C SER A 159 -14.78 -2.91 -13.18
N ASP A 160 -15.23 -4.17 -13.23
CA ASP A 160 -15.05 -5.09 -12.11
C ASP A 160 -13.55 -5.22 -11.76
N PRO A 161 -13.11 -4.79 -10.58
CA PRO A 161 -11.71 -4.86 -10.18
C PRO A 161 -11.35 -6.30 -9.82
N ARG A 162 -10.86 -7.06 -10.79
CA ARG A 162 -10.43 -8.47 -10.60
C ARG A 162 -9.31 -8.66 -9.59
N GLY A 163 -8.70 -7.56 -9.14
CA GLY A 163 -7.56 -7.54 -8.21
C GLY A 163 -7.91 -7.24 -6.76
N VAL A 164 -9.13 -7.48 -6.30
CA VAL A 164 -9.50 -7.24 -4.89
C VAL A 164 -8.68 -8.12 -3.96
N VAL A 165 -8.02 -7.50 -2.99
CA VAL A 165 -7.14 -8.14 -2.00
C VAL A 165 -7.72 -8.06 -0.60
N LEU A 166 -8.30 -6.91 -0.25
CA LEU A 166 -8.93 -6.66 1.05
C LEU A 166 -10.30 -6.03 0.86
N ARG A 167 -11.27 -6.46 1.68
CA ARG A 167 -12.59 -5.80 1.81
C ARG A 167 -12.82 -5.39 3.25
N TYR A 168 -13.46 -4.25 3.46
CA TYR A 168 -14.02 -3.90 4.76
C TYR A 168 -15.10 -4.91 5.14
N CYS A 169 -15.12 -5.29 6.41
CA CYS A 169 -16.07 -6.26 6.95
C CYS A 169 -16.38 -5.94 8.42
N ASP A 170 -17.30 -6.68 9.02
CA ASP A 170 -17.49 -6.69 10.47
C ASP A 170 -16.44 -7.61 11.16
N ALA A 171 -16.51 -7.71 12.49
CA ALA A 171 -15.58 -8.53 13.28
C ALA A 171 -15.69 -10.03 12.98
N ASP A 172 -16.82 -10.47 12.44
CA ASP A 172 -17.08 -11.88 12.07
C ASP A 172 -16.70 -12.17 10.61
N GLY A 173 -16.22 -11.14 9.87
CA GLY A 173 -15.79 -11.26 8.49
C GLY A 173 -16.91 -11.10 7.46
N ASN A 174 -18.10 -10.63 7.85
CA ASN A 174 -19.19 -10.40 6.92
C ASN A 174 -19.01 -9.02 6.25
N VAL A 175 -19.07 -9.00 4.95
CA VAL A 175 -19.06 -7.74 4.16
C VAL A 175 -20.46 -7.17 4.15
N THR A 176 -20.67 -6.09 4.93
CA THR A 176 -21.96 -5.44 5.08
C THR A 176 -21.85 -3.94 4.75
N PRO A 177 -22.93 -3.27 4.37
CA PRO A 177 -22.91 -1.81 4.15
C PRO A 177 -22.44 -1.03 5.39
N ASP A 178 -22.83 -1.45 6.60
CA ASP A 178 -22.48 -0.79 7.86
C ASP A 178 -21.01 -0.94 8.23
N ALA A 179 -20.36 -2.00 7.76
CA ALA A 179 -18.92 -2.24 7.96
C ALA A 179 -18.04 -1.46 6.96
N ASN A 180 -18.64 -0.79 5.98
CA ASN A 180 -17.94 0.01 4.97
C ASN A 180 -17.82 1.47 5.43
N PRO A 181 -16.66 1.92 5.95
CA PRO A 181 -16.56 3.19 6.66
C PRO A 181 -16.58 4.41 5.74
N ASN A 182 -16.31 4.22 4.45
CA ASN A 182 -16.04 5.32 3.52
C ASN A 182 -16.91 5.29 2.25
N GLY A 183 -17.76 4.27 2.08
CA GLY A 183 -18.62 4.11 0.91
C GLY A 183 -17.92 3.50 -0.29
N ALA A 184 -16.74 2.88 -0.11
CA ALA A 184 -16.01 2.24 -1.20
C ALA A 184 -16.86 1.19 -1.92
N GLN A 185 -16.76 1.16 -3.24
CA GLN A 185 -17.45 0.17 -4.07
C GLN A 185 -17.14 -1.25 -3.57
N ASP A 186 -18.17 -2.07 -3.40
CA ASP A 186 -18.06 -3.45 -2.91
C ASP A 186 -17.25 -3.60 -1.62
N ALA A 187 -17.22 -2.55 -0.78
CA ALA A 187 -16.43 -2.46 0.44
C ALA A 187 -14.92 -2.70 0.22
N ILE A 188 -14.39 -2.36 -0.95
CA ILE A 188 -12.98 -2.57 -1.30
C ILE A 188 -12.08 -1.70 -0.43
N ALA A 189 -11.18 -2.35 0.32
CA ALA A 189 -10.18 -1.72 1.17
C ALA A 189 -8.77 -1.73 0.54
N GLY A 190 -8.53 -2.63 -0.41
CA GLY A 190 -7.25 -2.73 -1.13
C GLY A 190 -7.32 -3.61 -2.38
N ILE A 191 -6.52 -3.24 -3.38
CA ILE A 191 -6.46 -3.89 -4.69
C ILE A 191 -5.02 -4.10 -5.15
N VAL A 192 -4.84 -5.10 -6.01
CA VAL A 192 -3.58 -5.35 -6.73
C VAL A 192 -3.82 -5.23 -8.24
N ASN A 193 -2.79 -4.81 -8.99
CA ASN A 193 -2.84 -4.78 -10.45
C ASN A 193 -2.85 -6.20 -11.07
N ALA A 194 -3.07 -6.30 -12.37
CA ALA A 194 -3.09 -7.57 -13.10
C ALA A 194 -1.76 -8.35 -12.98
N GLY A 195 -0.63 -7.65 -12.90
CA GLY A 195 0.70 -8.24 -12.70
C GLY A 195 0.98 -8.70 -11.28
N ARG A 196 0.10 -8.38 -10.32
CA ARG A 196 0.20 -8.70 -8.87
C ARG A 196 1.47 -8.13 -8.19
N ASN A 197 2.09 -7.16 -8.80
CA ASN A 197 3.32 -6.53 -8.31
C ASN A 197 3.11 -5.09 -7.81
N VAL A 198 1.92 -4.50 -8.00
CA VAL A 198 1.53 -3.20 -7.44
C VAL A 198 0.30 -3.39 -6.56
N PHE A 199 0.41 -3.11 -5.27
CA PHE A 199 -0.67 -3.23 -4.30
C PHE A 199 -0.96 -1.90 -3.62
N GLY A 200 -2.22 -1.52 -3.52
CA GLY A 200 -2.68 -0.35 -2.78
C GLY A 200 -3.76 -0.70 -1.77
N LEU A 201 -3.70 -0.12 -0.57
CA LEU A 201 -4.69 -0.27 0.47
C LEU A 201 -4.92 1.04 1.23
N MET A 202 -6.17 1.29 1.69
CA MET A 202 -6.49 2.47 2.50
C MET A 202 -6.14 2.33 3.98
N PRO A 203 -6.30 1.16 4.63
CA PRO A 203 -5.86 0.97 6.01
C PRO A 203 -4.34 1.12 6.17
N HIS A 204 -3.90 1.42 7.40
CA HIS A 204 -2.51 1.64 7.78
C HIS A 204 -1.91 0.41 8.47
N PRO A 205 -1.26 -0.52 7.75
CA PRO A 205 -0.63 -1.70 8.34
C PRO A 205 0.54 -1.33 9.26
N GLU A 206 1.26 -0.24 9.00
CA GLU A 206 2.37 0.25 9.82
C GLU A 206 1.92 0.66 11.22
N ARG A 207 0.64 1.05 11.37
CA ARG A 207 0.03 1.41 12.66
C ARG A 207 -0.65 0.22 13.37
N ALA A 208 -0.52 -0.97 12.80
CA ALA A 208 -1.00 -2.25 13.35
C ALA A 208 0.08 -3.32 13.21
N SER A 209 1.35 -2.97 13.44
CA SER A 209 2.51 -3.86 13.24
C SER A 209 3.15 -4.34 14.55
N GLU A 210 2.76 -3.76 15.68
CA GLU A 210 3.27 -4.08 17.01
C GLU A 210 2.14 -4.14 18.04
N ALA A 211 2.22 -5.04 19.02
CA ALA A 211 1.19 -5.21 20.04
C ALA A 211 0.90 -3.91 20.83
N LEU A 212 1.93 -3.09 21.06
CA LEU A 212 1.81 -1.79 21.74
C LEU A 212 0.88 -0.83 20.99
N LEU A 213 0.75 -0.98 19.66
CA LEU A 213 -0.13 -0.15 18.82
C LEU A 213 -1.59 -0.63 18.85
N GLY A 214 -1.89 -1.77 19.49
CA GLY A 214 -3.24 -2.30 19.64
C GLY A 214 -3.61 -3.43 18.67
N SER A 215 -2.78 -3.71 17.67
CA SER A 215 -2.90 -4.86 16.76
C SER A 215 -1.54 -5.19 16.14
N THR A 216 -1.36 -6.44 15.73
CA THR A 216 -0.21 -6.92 14.95
C THR A 216 -0.61 -7.38 13.55
N ASP A 217 -1.89 -7.23 13.18
CA ASP A 217 -2.42 -7.79 11.94
C ASP A 217 -1.82 -7.17 10.69
N GLY A 218 -1.39 -5.90 10.75
CA GLY A 218 -0.73 -5.21 9.64
C GLY A 218 0.70 -5.68 9.37
N ARG A 219 1.35 -6.30 10.35
CA ARG A 219 2.73 -6.77 10.24
C ARG A 219 2.91 -7.78 9.10
N PHE A 220 1.92 -8.64 8.89
CA PHE A 220 1.99 -9.71 7.89
C PHE A 220 2.06 -9.20 6.43
N ILE A 221 1.67 -7.94 6.15
CA ILE A 221 1.91 -7.30 4.85
C ILE A 221 3.42 -7.12 4.63
N PHE A 222 4.14 -6.62 5.63
CA PHE A 222 5.59 -6.40 5.56
C PHE A 222 6.36 -7.73 5.58
N GLU A 223 5.89 -8.72 6.33
CA GLU A 223 6.45 -10.07 6.32
C GLU A 223 6.27 -10.74 4.95
N SER A 224 5.11 -10.61 4.31
CA SER A 224 4.86 -11.12 2.96
C SER A 224 5.82 -10.51 1.95
N LEU A 225 5.98 -9.18 1.99
CA LEU A 225 6.93 -8.48 1.12
C LEU A 225 8.36 -8.94 1.37
N ALA A 226 8.78 -9.06 2.64
CA ALA A 226 10.12 -9.55 3.00
C ALA A 226 10.35 -10.99 2.53
N MET A 227 9.35 -11.86 2.65
CA MET A 227 9.42 -13.25 2.14
C MET A 227 9.58 -13.28 0.62
N ALA A 228 8.83 -12.46 -0.11
CA ALA A 228 8.94 -12.36 -1.56
C ALA A 228 10.34 -11.90 -2.02
N LEU A 229 10.98 -10.99 -1.26
CA LEU A 229 12.33 -10.49 -1.57
C LEU A 229 13.45 -11.46 -1.19
N ARG A 230 13.18 -12.44 -0.31
CA ARG A 230 14.13 -13.51 0.04
C ARG A 230 14.07 -14.71 -0.92
N ALA A 231 12.93 -14.89 -1.61
CA ALA A 231 12.80 -15.97 -2.58
C ALA A 231 13.76 -15.72 -3.75
N PRO A 232 14.56 -16.72 -4.19
CA PRO A 232 15.34 -16.58 -5.40
C PRO A 232 14.39 -16.27 -6.57
N ALA A 233 14.75 -15.29 -7.41
CA ALA A 233 14.00 -15.02 -8.63
C ALA A 233 13.86 -16.36 -9.39
N LEU A 234 12.63 -16.80 -9.62
CA LEU A 234 12.36 -17.91 -10.52
C LEU A 234 12.81 -17.46 -11.91
N ILE A 235 13.96 -17.98 -12.35
CA ILE A 235 14.56 -17.78 -13.66
C ILE A 235 13.65 -18.41 -14.72
#